data_a406a08e194a6c84b283f71b86921a72
#
_entry.id   a406a08e194a6c84b283f71b86921a72
#
_cell.length_a   1.000
_cell.length_b   1.000
_cell.length_c   1.000
_cell.angle_alpha   90.00
_cell.angle_beta   90.00
_cell.angle_gamma   90.00
#
_symmetry.space_group_name_H-M   'P 1'
#
loop_
_entity.id
_entity.type
_entity.pdbx_description
1 polymer ?
#
loop_
_entity_poly.entity_id
_entity_poly.type
_entity_poly.pdbx_seq_one_letter_code
_entity_poly.pdbx_strand_id
1 'polypeptide(L)'
;MRAIFVDLDESLIHSRVAGPRPPGKRRRFAFGLEAYDVALRPCAHYLLGCLRKIGRVSLLTTSQRDYAEEINDAFGFGFEQLYCREDLFVFRRFPDLKTEGIAPESVLIDDLAPTETLARLKMKFLGISRRSYLQIRPFHGTDPPTIDREIAEIVRKVRNLYSRDER
;
A
#
# COMPACT_ATOMS: atom_id res chain seq x y z
N MET A 1 -9.77 7.17 -15.77
CA MET A 1 -8.53 7.58 -15.05
C MET A 1 -7.97 6.33 -14.38
N ARG A 2 -6.70 6.06 -14.60
CA ARG A 2 -6.02 4.85 -14.11
C ARG A 2 -5.86 4.93 -12.59
N ALA A 3 -6.13 3.83 -11.88
CA ALA A 3 -6.05 3.77 -10.43
C ALA A 3 -4.90 2.85 -9.99
N ILE A 4 -4.05 3.35 -9.11
CA ILE A 4 -2.91 2.63 -8.54
C ILE A 4 -3.17 2.51 -7.04
N PHE A 5 -3.19 1.28 -6.54
CA PHE A 5 -3.33 1.00 -5.12
C PHE A 5 -1.98 0.57 -4.55
N VAL A 6 -1.65 1.08 -3.39
CA VAL A 6 -0.42 0.73 -2.68
C VAL A 6 -0.79 0.24 -1.29
N ASP A 7 -0.19 -0.86 -0.87
CA ASP A 7 -0.32 -1.33 0.50
C ASP A 7 0.51 -0.49 1.49
N LEU A 8 0.20 -0.58 2.77
CA LEU A 8 0.82 0.22 3.82
C LEU A 8 1.96 -0.52 4.51
N ASP A 9 1.59 -1.53 5.31
CA ASP A 9 2.52 -2.25 6.17
C ASP A 9 3.47 -3.11 5.33
N GLU A 10 4.74 -3.15 5.69
CA GLU A 10 5.84 -3.80 4.97
C GLU A 10 6.06 -3.29 3.52
N SER A 11 5.12 -2.51 2.97
CA SER A 11 5.21 -1.88 1.65
C SER A 11 5.75 -0.45 1.68
N LEU A 12 5.17 0.44 2.48
CA LEU A 12 5.60 1.84 2.66
C LEU A 12 6.22 2.11 4.02
N ILE A 13 5.83 1.35 5.01
CA ILE A 13 6.30 1.45 6.39
C ILE A 13 6.62 0.05 6.94
N HIS A 14 7.30 0.02 8.07
CA HIS A 14 7.37 -1.15 8.94
C HIS A 14 6.95 -0.77 10.35
N SER A 15 5.96 -1.46 10.89
CA SER A 15 5.45 -1.27 12.24
C SER A 15 5.78 -2.45 13.14
N ARG A 16 6.01 -2.18 14.43
CA ARG A 16 6.15 -3.20 15.46
C ARG A 16 5.59 -2.69 16.77
N VAL A 17 5.15 -3.58 17.62
CA VAL A 17 4.75 -3.23 18.99
C VAL A 17 5.89 -2.49 19.68
N ALA A 18 5.57 -1.36 20.30
CA ALA A 18 6.56 -0.47 20.88
C ALA A 18 7.26 -1.12 22.08
N GLY A 19 8.59 -1.09 22.05
CA GLY A 19 9.43 -1.42 23.19
C GLY A 19 9.66 -0.22 24.13
N PRO A 20 10.52 -0.37 25.16
CA PRO A 20 10.80 0.72 26.11
C PRO A 20 11.33 1.99 25.46
N ARG A 21 12.05 1.87 24.34
CA ARG A 21 12.56 3.01 23.57
C ARG A 21 12.46 2.73 22.07
N PRO A 22 11.99 3.69 21.24
CA PRO A 22 12.01 3.55 19.80
C PRO A 22 13.47 3.60 19.31
N PRO A 23 13.97 2.61 18.56
CA PRO A 23 15.30 2.69 17.99
C PRO A 23 15.34 3.55 16.73
N GLY A 24 16.32 4.43 16.62
CA GLY A 24 16.65 5.18 15.41
C GLY A 24 15.57 6.16 14.95
N LYS A 25 15.30 6.20 13.66
CA LYS A 25 14.35 7.12 12.99
C LYS A 25 12.90 6.61 12.99
N ARG A 26 12.45 5.93 14.06
CA ARG A 26 11.07 5.46 14.19
C ARG A 26 10.21 6.51 14.89
N ARG A 27 8.95 6.64 14.45
CA ARG A 27 7.93 7.42 15.16
C ARG A 27 7.08 6.47 15.99
N ARG A 28 6.66 6.93 17.17
CA ARG A 28 5.78 6.17 18.06
C ARG A 28 4.36 6.68 17.92
N PHE A 29 3.44 5.74 17.73
CA PHE A 29 2.01 5.96 17.65
C PHE A 29 1.30 5.12 18.70
N ALA A 30 0.21 5.65 19.26
CA ALA A 30 -0.62 4.95 20.23
C ALA A 30 -2.02 4.72 19.64
N PHE A 31 -2.44 3.46 19.56
CA PHE A 31 -3.76 3.08 19.07
C PHE A 31 -4.47 2.26 20.15
N GLY A 32 -5.46 2.86 20.79
CA GLY A 32 -6.13 2.23 21.94
C GLY A 32 -5.16 1.96 23.07
N LEU A 33 -5.00 0.69 23.45
CA LEU A 33 -4.10 0.24 24.52
C LEU A 33 -2.70 -0.14 24.03
N GLU A 34 -2.45 -0.12 22.73
CA GLU A 34 -1.18 -0.52 22.13
C GLU A 34 -0.43 0.68 21.57
N ALA A 35 0.89 0.61 21.63
CA ALA A 35 1.77 1.57 20.97
C ALA A 35 2.64 0.84 19.93
N TYR A 36 2.91 1.53 18.83
CA TYR A 36 3.71 1.00 17.72
C TYR A 36 4.86 1.94 17.40
N ASP A 37 6.04 1.36 17.19
CA ASP A 37 7.19 2.06 16.64
C ASP A 37 7.22 1.85 15.12
N VAL A 38 6.97 2.93 14.36
CA VAL A 38 6.83 2.89 12.91
C VAL A 38 8.04 3.49 12.21
N ALA A 39 8.62 2.75 11.27
CA ALA A 39 9.70 3.19 10.41
C ALA A 39 9.18 3.42 8.99
N LEU A 40 9.54 4.57 8.40
CA LEU A 40 9.27 4.85 7.00
C LEU A 40 10.24 4.09 6.10
N ARG A 41 9.75 3.43 5.06
CA ARG A 41 10.58 2.85 4.00
C ARG A 41 11.38 3.96 3.31
N PRO A 42 12.70 3.80 3.12
CA PRO A 42 13.46 4.71 2.27
C PRO A 42 12.80 4.84 0.89
N CYS A 43 12.81 6.04 0.33
CA CYS A 43 12.22 6.36 -0.97
C CYS A 43 10.68 6.15 -1.11
N ALA A 44 9.92 5.94 -0.03
CA ALA A 44 8.45 5.81 -0.12
C ALA A 44 7.80 7.03 -0.78
N HIS A 45 8.18 8.24 -0.38
CA HIS A 45 7.69 9.48 -1.00
C HIS A 45 8.07 9.60 -2.49
N TYR A 46 9.29 9.18 -2.86
CA TYR A 46 9.72 9.16 -4.24
C TYR A 46 8.88 8.20 -5.07
N LEU A 47 8.62 6.99 -4.55
CA LEU A 47 7.71 6.02 -5.17
C LEU A 47 6.34 6.65 -5.42
N LEU A 48 5.69 7.18 -4.36
CA LEU A 48 4.38 7.79 -4.47
C LEU A 48 4.36 8.97 -5.45
N GLY A 49 5.38 9.82 -5.42
CA GLY A 49 5.54 10.93 -6.36
C GLY A 49 5.66 10.48 -7.82
N CYS A 50 6.38 9.39 -8.08
CA CYS A 50 6.46 8.80 -9.42
C CYS A 50 5.13 8.19 -9.87
N LEU A 51 4.43 7.49 -8.97
CA LEU A 51 3.14 6.86 -9.28
C LEU A 51 2.04 7.89 -9.58
N ARG A 52 2.02 9.02 -8.85
CA ARG A 52 1.06 10.11 -9.09
C ARG A 52 1.19 10.76 -10.46
N LYS A 53 2.37 10.70 -11.07
CA LYS A 53 2.58 11.14 -12.46
C LYS A 53 1.98 10.19 -13.50
N ILE A 54 1.60 8.98 -13.09
CA ILE A 54 1.06 7.94 -13.96
C ILE A 54 -0.46 7.83 -13.80
N GLY A 55 -0.97 7.92 -12.56
CA GLY A 55 -2.38 7.77 -12.26
C GLY A 55 -2.74 8.22 -10.84
N ARG A 56 -4.01 8.07 -10.48
CA ARG A 56 -4.47 8.33 -9.12
C ARG A 56 -3.96 7.25 -8.18
N VAL A 57 -3.32 7.64 -7.09
CA VAL A 57 -2.74 6.74 -6.10
C VAL A 57 -3.62 6.72 -4.85
N SER A 58 -4.08 5.54 -4.48
CA SER A 58 -4.91 5.27 -3.29
C SER A 58 -4.24 4.23 -2.40
N LEU A 59 -4.57 4.25 -1.12
CA LEU A 59 -4.14 3.22 -0.17
C LEU A 59 -5.13 2.04 -0.19
N LEU A 60 -4.61 0.80 -0.11
CA LEU A 60 -5.40 -0.39 0.16
C LEU A 60 -4.66 -1.27 1.16
N THR A 61 -5.11 -1.28 2.40
CA THR A 61 -4.47 -1.99 3.51
C THR A 61 -5.43 -2.90 4.27
N THR A 62 -4.88 -3.89 4.95
CA THR A 62 -5.62 -4.70 5.94
C THR A 62 -5.57 -4.12 7.35
N SER A 63 -4.96 -2.97 7.53
CA SER A 63 -4.94 -2.23 8.79
C SER A 63 -6.25 -1.50 9.05
N GLN A 64 -6.51 -1.15 10.31
CA GLN A 64 -7.69 -0.39 10.71
C GLN A 64 -7.62 1.04 10.14
N ARG A 65 -8.78 1.65 9.93
CA ARG A 65 -8.89 2.96 9.29
C ARG A 65 -8.20 4.07 10.08
N ASP A 66 -8.45 4.15 11.38
CA ASP A 66 -7.84 5.14 12.27
C ASP A 66 -6.30 5.08 12.25
N TYR A 67 -5.74 3.86 12.28
CA TYR A 67 -4.31 3.65 12.12
C TYR A 67 -3.81 4.14 10.75
N ALA A 68 -4.49 3.78 9.68
CA ALA A 68 -4.08 4.15 8.33
C ALA A 68 -4.15 5.66 8.08
N GLU A 69 -5.18 6.33 8.61
CA GLU A 69 -5.35 7.79 8.55
C GLU A 69 -4.24 8.51 9.31
N GLU A 70 -3.97 8.12 10.56
CA GLU A 70 -2.91 8.74 11.37
C GLU A 70 -1.53 8.56 10.73
N ILE A 71 -1.23 7.38 10.17
CA ILE A 71 0.03 7.13 9.46
C ILE A 71 0.11 7.96 8.17
N ASN A 72 -0.99 8.05 7.40
CA ASN A 72 -1.06 8.89 6.20
C ASN A 72 -0.70 10.35 6.52
N ASP A 73 -1.29 10.89 7.57
CA ASP A 73 -1.09 12.27 7.98
C ASP A 73 0.29 12.49 8.57
N ALA A 74 0.73 11.63 9.49
CA ALA A 74 2.00 11.77 10.17
C ALA A 74 3.21 11.68 9.24
N PHE A 75 3.13 10.85 8.20
CA PHE A 75 4.19 10.75 7.19
C PHE A 75 3.94 11.63 5.96
N GLY A 76 2.79 12.30 5.86
CA GLY A 76 2.46 13.18 4.75
C GLY A 76 2.36 12.45 3.42
N PHE A 77 1.80 11.24 3.42
CA PHE A 77 1.66 10.46 2.18
C PHE A 77 0.66 11.10 1.22
N GLY A 78 -0.36 11.81 1.73
CA GLY A 78 -1.34 12.54 0.92
C GLY A 78 -2.22 11.62 0.08
N PHE A 79 -2.64 10.48 0.61
CA PHE A 79 -3.68 9.66 0.01
C PHE A 79 -5.04 10.33 0.22
N GLU A 80 -5.77 10.57 -0.86
CA GLU A 80 -7.14 11.11 -0.81
C GLU A 80 -8.16 10.00 -0.55
N GLN A 81 -7.86 8.78 -0.95
CA GLN A 81 -8.69 7.60 -0.75
C GLN A 81 -7.92 6.50 -0.05
N LEU A 82 -8.49 6.04 1.06
CA LEU A 82 -7.99 4.95 1.87
C LEU A 82 -9.05 3.84 1.92
N TYR A 83 -8.68 2.64 1.49
CA TYR A 83 -9.45 1.42 1.64
C TYR A 83 -8.77 0.56 2.70
N CYS A 84 -9.49 0.32 3.79
CA CYS A 84 -8.94 -0.26 4.99
C CYS A 84 -9.58 -1.63 5.30
N ARG A 85 -9.23 -2.23 6.42
CA ARG A 85 -9.75 -3.52 6.89
C ARG A 85 -11.27 -3.57 6.85
N GLU A 86 -11.92 -2.50 7.27
CA GLU A 86 -13.37 -2.40 7.36
C GLU A 86 -14.02 -2.55 5.98
N ASP A 87 -13.47 -1.89 4.96
CA ASP A 87 -13.96 -1.97 3.57
C ASP A 87 -13.80 -3.39 3.01
N LEU A 88 -12.65 -4.03 3.28
CA LEU A 88 -12.38 -5.41 2.87
C LEU A 88 -13.30 -6.41 3.56
N PHE A 89 -13.66 -6.19 4.83
CA PHE A 89 -14.60 -7.04 5.55
C PHE A 89 -16.03 -6.87 5.04
N VAL A 90 -16.47 -5.64 4.78
CA VAL A 90 -17.78 -5.38 4.16
C VAL A 90 -17.86 -6.09 2.80
N PHE A 91 -16.86 -5.93 1.95
CA PHE A 91 -16.79 -6.59 0.65
C PHE A 91 -16.79 -8.12 0.77
N ARG A 92 -16.02 -8.69 1.72
CA ARG A 92 -15.99 -10.14 1.94
C ARG A 92 -17.38 -10.70 2.31
N ARG A 93 -18.16 -9.94 3.08
CA ARG A 93 -19.51 -10.30 3.51
C ARG A 93 -20.56 -10.06 2.42
N PHE A 94 -20.37 -9.01 1.63
CA PHE A 94 -21.30 -8.55 0.60
C PHE A 94 -20.55 -8.25 -0.71
N PRO A 95 -20.10 -9.30 -1.44
CA PRO A 95 -19.24 -9.12 -2.61
C PRO A 95 -19.93 -8.44 -3.81
N ASP A 96 -21.26 -8.35 -3.80
CA ASP A 96 -22.05 -7.67 -4.83
C ASP A 96 -22.14 -6.14 -4.61
N LEU A 97 -21.72 -5.64 -3.46
CA LEU A 97 -21.56 -4.22 -3.25
C LEU A 97 -20.40 -3.70 -4.09
N LYS A 98 -20.75 -2.99 -5.16
CA LYS A 98 -19.74 -2.33 -6.01
C LYS A 98 -19.03 -1.26 -5.19
N THR A 99 -17.72 -1.37 -5.10
CA THR A 99 -16.89 -0.32 -4.51
C THR A 99 -16.79 0.82 -5.53
N GLU A 100 -17.46 1.92 -5.27
CA GLU A 100 -17.40 3.10 -6.14
C GLU A 100 -15.96 3.62 -6.27
N GLY A 101 -15.60 4.02 -7.48
CA GLY A 101 -14.29 4.63 -7.75
C GLY A 101 -13.15 3.65 -8.07
N ILE A 102 -13.37 2.33 -8.04
CA ILE A 102 -12.39 1.36 -8.52
C ILE A 102 -12.50 1.19 -10.02
N ALA A 103 -11.43 1.54 -10.74
CA ALA A 103 -11.37 1.35 -12.19
C ALA A 103 -11.02 -0.10 -12.54
N PRO A 104 -11.57 -0.67 -13.65
CA PRO A 104 -11.24 -2.05 -14.08
C PRO A 104 -9.75 -2.27 -14.35
N GLU A 105 -9.02 -1.22 -14.70
CA GLU A 105 -7.58 -1.22 -15.02
C GLU A 105 -6.72 -0.81 -13.82
N SER A 106 -7.09 -1.24 -12.62
CA SER A 106 -6.34 -0.93 -11.42
C SER A 106 -5.06 -1.79 -11.32
N VAL A 107 -4.03 -1.22 -10.71
CA VAL A 107 -2.79 -1.92 -10.34
C VAL A 107 -2.66 -1.91 -8.82
N LEU A 108 -2.25 -3.03 -8.22
CA LEU A 108 -1.93 -3.14 -6.80
C LEU A 108 -0.44 -3.40 -6.62
N ILE A 109 0.19 -2.61 -5.74
CA ILE A 109 1.56 -2.79 -5.25
C ILE A 109 1.47 -3.23 -3.79
N ASP A 110 2.00 -4.42 -3.46
CA ASP A 110 1.84 -5.08 -2.17
C ASP A 110 3.07 -5.96 -1.89
N ASP A 111 3.44 -6.16 -0.64
CA ASP A 111 4.57 -7.01 -0.26
C ASP A 111 4.21 -8.49 -0.20
N LEU A 112 2.94 -8.83 0.00
CA LEU A 112 2.45 -10.19 0.09
C LEU A 112 2.68 -10.97 -1.21
N ALA A 113 2.87 -12.28 -1.11
CA ALA A 113 2.85 -13.12 -2.30
C ALA A 113 1.41 -13.19 -2.87
N PRO A 114 1.21 -13.12 -4.22
CA PRO A 114 -0.13 -13.11 -4.80
C PRO A 114 -0.92 -14.41 -4.59
N THR A 115 -0.31 -15.43 -4.00
CA THR A 115 -0.96 -16.68 -3.56
C THR A 115 -1.55 -16.61 -2.17
N GLU A 116 -1.18 -15.61 -1.38
CA GLU A 116 -1.67 -15.44 -0.01
C GLU A 116 -3.13 -15.03 0.05
N THR A 117 -3.81 -15.42 1.12
CA THR A 117 -5.26 -15.19 1.28
C THR A 117 -5.61 -13.70 1.26
N LEU A 118 -4.83 -12.86 1.94
CA LEU A 118 -5.06 -11.42 1.99
C LEU A 118 -4.79 -10.76 0.64
N ALA A 119 -3.72 -11.14 -0.06
CA ALA A 119 -3.44 -10.65 -1.41
C ALA A 119 -4.58 -11.01 -2.38
N ARG A 120 -5.10 -12.24 -2.30
CA ARG A 120 -6.27 -12.67 -3.09
C ARG A 120 -7.53 -11.89 -2.77
N LEU A 121 -7.76 -11.58 -1.49
CA LEU A 121 -8.89 -10.76 -1.06
C LEU A 121 -8.79 -9.35 -1.66
N LYS A 122 -7.62 -8.71 -1.56
CA LYS A 122 -7.34 -7.40 -2.15
C LYS A 122 -7.52 -7.40 -3.67
N MET A 123 -6.98 -8.41 -4.36
CA MET A 123 -7.17 -8.55 -5.83
C MET A 123 -8.65 -8.70 -6.20
N LYS A 124 -9.41 -9.51 -5.45
CA LYS A 124 -10.86 -9.70 -5.68
C LYS A 124 -11.63 -8.41 -5.42
N PHE A 125 -11.27 -7.69 -4.35
CA PHE A 125 -11.85 -6.39 -4.03
C PHE A 125 -11.69 -5.37 -5.16
N LEU A 126 -10.50 -5.33 -5.77
CA LEU A 126 -10.19 -4.46 -6.90
C LEU A 126 -10.69 -4.99 -8.26
N GLY A 127 -11.13 -6.24 -8.34
CA GLY A 127 -11.48 -6.88 -9.61
C GLY A 127 -10.29 -7.06 -10.57
N ILE A 128 -9.06 -7.13 -10.05
CA ILE A 128 -7.84 -7.21 -10.85
C ILE A 128 -7.32 -8.63 -11.01
N SER A 129 -6.61 -8.87 -12.13
CA SER A 129 -5.90 -10.10 -12.38
C SER A 129 -4.50 -10.12 -11.71
N ARG A 130 -3.88 -11.29 -11.65
CA ARG A 130 -2.50 -11.45 -11.16
C ARG A 130 -1.47 -10.63 -11.96
N ARG A 131 -1.76 -10.29 -13.22
CA ARG A 131 -0.88 -9.45 -14.05
C ARG A 131 -0.80 -8.00 -13.58
N SER A 132 -1.87 -7.52 -12.95
CA SER A 132 -1.96 -6.17 -12.38
C SER A 132 -1.53 -6.12 -10.91
N TYR A 133 -1.05 -7.23 -10.36
CA TYR A 133 -0.48 -7.32 -9.01
C TYR A 133 1.04 -7.27 -9.09
N LEU A 134 1.63 -6.26 -8.47
CA LEU A 134 3.08 -6.05 -8.43
C LEU A 134 3.58 -6.28 -7.01
N GLN A 135 4.29 -7.39 -6.81
CA GLN A 135 4.90 -7.66 -5.52
C GLN A 135 6.14 -6.77 -5.34
N ILE A 136 6.21 -6.11 -4.19
CA ILE A 136 7.38 -5.39 -3.69
C ILE A 136 8.01 -6.20 -2.55
N ARG A 137 9.31 -6.15 -2.38
CA ARG A 137 9.97 -6.83 -1.27
C ARG A 137 9.52 -6.24 0.08
N PRO A 138 9.16 -7.08 1.09
CA PRO A 138 8.80 -6.58 2.42
C PRO A 138 9.91 -5.71 3.02
N PHE A 139 9.52 -4.60 3.64
CA PHE A 139 10.43 -3.70 4.34
C PHE A 139 10.39 -3.96 5.85
N HIS A 140 11.51 -4.34 6.45
CA HIS A 140 11.61 -4.70 7.86
C HIS A 140 12.21 -3.60 8.75
N GLY A 141 12.28 -2.37 8.25
CA GLY A 141 12.68 -1.21 9.03
C GLY A 141 14.19 -1.05 9.28
N THR A 142 15.02 -1.97 8.81
CA THR A 142 16.49 -1.97 8.95
C THR A 142 17.22 -2.13 7.61
N ASP A 143 16.48 -2.21 6.52
CA ASP A 143 17.06 -2.41 5.19
C ASP A 143 17.93 -1.21 4.79
N PRO A 144 19.08 -1.46 4.14
CA PRO A 144 19.93 -0.38 3.66
C PRO A 144 19.23 0.41 2.55
N PRO A 145 19.63 1.67 2.30
CA PRO A 145 19.00 2.56 1.32
C PRO A 145 19.16 2.14 -0.15
N THR A 146 19.66 0.95 -0.44
CA THR A 146 19.83 0.38 -1.81
C THR A 146 18.51 0.04 -2.53
N ILE A 147 17.43 0.58 -2.09
CA ILE A 147 16.05 0.33 -2.52
C ILE A 147 15.73 0.97 -3.88
N ASP A 148 16.53 1.88 -4.35
CA ASP A 148 16.26 2.68 -5.54
C ASP A 148 16.00 1.84 -6.80
N ARG A 149 16.68 0.69 -6.94
CA ARG A 149 16.50 -0.19 -8.10
C ARG A 149 15.14 -0.87 -8.12
N GLU A 150 14.67 -1.36 -6.97
CA GLU A 150 13.36 -2.02 -6.87
C GLU A 150 12.22 -1.03 -7.12
N ILE A 151 12.30 0.17 -6.52
CA ILE A 151 11.33 1.24 -6.73
C ILE A 151 11.29 1.67 -8.20
N ALA A 152 12.46 1.85 -8.83
CA ALA A 152 12.54 2.17 -10.24
C ALA A 152 11.92 1.07 -11.12
N GLU A 153 12.12 -0.22 -10.75
CA GLU A 153 11.52 -1.34 -11.44
C GLU A 153 10.00 -1.37 -11.30
N ILE A 154 9.47 -1.16 -10.09
CA ILE A 154 8.02 -1.06 -9.85
C ILE A 154 7.40 0.06 -10.69
N VAL A 155 7.97 1.26 -10.67
CA VAL A 155 7.50 2.39 -11.48
C VAL A 155 7.51 2.06 -12.96
N ARG A 156 8.58 1.41 -13.46
CA ARG A 156 8.67 0.96 -14.86
C ARG A 156 7.60 -0.07 -15.20
N LYS A 157 7.35 -1.05 -14.33
CA LYS A 157 6.29 -2.07 -14.51
C LYS A 157 4.91 -1.41 -14.59
N VAL A 158 4.60 -0.47 -13.68
CA VAL A 158 3.33 0.28 -13.72
C VAL A 158 3.17 1.03 -15.03
N ARG A 159 4.19 1.76 -15.49
CA ARG A 159 4.15 2.44 -16.80
C ARG A 159 3.89 1.48 -17.95
N ASN A 160 4.57 0.34 -17.97
CA ASN A 160 4.42 -0.66 -19.03
C ASN A 160 3.02 -1.31 -19.06
N LEU A 161 2.40 -1.53 -17.89
CA LEU A 161 1.04 -2.03 -17.82
C LEU A 161 0.07 -1.06 -18.49
N TYR A 162 0.22 0.23 -18.21
CA TYR A 162 -0.67 1.25 -18.75
C TYR A 162 -0.39 1.67 -20.20
N SER A 163 0.83 1.50 -20.71
CA SER A 163 1.15 1.82 -22.11
C SER A 163 0.69 0.72 -23.10
N ARG A 164 0.39 -0.49 -22.63
CA ARG A 164 -0.11 -1.58 -23.46
C ARG A 164 -1.58 -1.44 -23.83
N ASP A 165 -2.34 -0.75 -23.00
CA ASP A 165 -3.79 -0.57 -23.16
C ASP A 165 -4.14 0.59 -24.10
N GLU A 166 -3.14 1.32 -24.59
CA GLU A 166 -3.30 2.42 -25.55
C GLU A 166 -3.11 1.98 -27.02
N ARG A 167 -2.89 0.69 -27.26
CA ARG A 167 -2.74 0.09 -28.59
C ARG A 167 -3.87 -0.88 -28.88
#